data_998408ffdb351514fdd7f9e9f4de81a3
#
_entry.id   998408ffdb351514fdd7f9e9f4de81a3
#
_cell.length_a   1.000
_cell.length_b   1.000
_cell.length_c   1.000
_cell.angle_alpha   90.00
_cell.angle_beta   90.00
_cell.angle_gamma   90.00
#
_symmetry.space_group_name_H-M   'P 1'
#
loop_
_entity.id
_entity.type
_entity.pdbx_description
1 polymer ?
#
loop_
_entity_poly.entity_id
_entity_poly.type
_entity_poly.pdbx_seq_one_letter_code
_entity_poly.pdbx_strand_id
1 'polypeptide(L)'
;MKNKLIYQRSEFDCGTTSMINAISYLFDREEIKPEIIKAIYNYTLDEYDQNGNAYHGGTSMEIMRYLANWLNGYASSTSYPINAQCIYGKKISPTPNSLLYKWINDGGVAVARMHFGSYGHYVTITKIDNEYVYLFDPYAQEEKEDWEDGISVIKDRPYQFNRKVKIENQDQRDYYSFGDTDFCNIILLKKL
;
A
#
# COMPACT_ATOMS: atom_id res chain seq x y z
N MET A 1 -18.60 -4.64 10.38
CA MET A 1 -17.53 -4.61 11.44
C MET A 1 -16.17 -4.46 10.78
N LYS A 2 -15.36 -3.46 11.21
CA LYS A 2 -14.00 -3.26 10.67
C LYS A 2 -13.06 -4.42 11.04
N ASN A 3 -12.23 -4.83 10.07
CA ASN A 3 -11.14 -5.77 10.31
C ASN A 3 -9.89 -5.04 10.83
N LYS A 4 -9.14 -5.70 11.70
CA LYS A 4 -7.76 -5.27 11.96
C LYS A 4 -6.93 -5.45 10.70
N LEU A 5 -6.01 -4.54 10.45
CA LEU A 5 -5.00 -4.71 9.42
C LEU A 5 -4.04 -5.83 9.84
N ILE A 6 -3.54 -6.56 8.87
CA ILE A 6 -2.78 -7.80 9.11
C ILE A 6 -1.33 -7.64 8.67
N TYR A 7 -0.46 -8.43 9.30
CA TYR A 7 0.93 -8.58 8.90
C TYR A 7 1.09 -9.68 7.84
N GLN A 8 2.10 -9.53 6.98
CA GLN A 8 2.46 -10.53 5.99
C GLN A 8 2.90 -11.86 6.64
N ARG A 9 2.78 -12.95 5.89
CA ARG A 9 3.05 -14.30 6.38
C ARG A 9 4.37 -14.86 5.88
N SER A 10 4.94 -14.27 4.84
CA SER A 10 6.24 -14.62 4.28
C SER A 10 7.05 -13.34 4.04
N GLU A 11 8.31 -13.48 3.65
CA GLU A 11 9.18 -12.34 3.30
C GLU A 11 8.75 -11.63 2.00
N PHE A 12 7.86 -12.23 1.20
CA PHE A 12 7.58 -11.79 -0.16
C PHE A 12 6.16 -11.27 -0.40
N ASP A 13 5.23 -11.46 0.54
CA ASP A 13 3.80 -11.16 0.34
C ASP A 13 3.35 -9.76 0.81
N CYS A 14 4.29 -8.80 0.89
CA CYS A 14 3.96 -7.42 1.26
C CYS A 14 2.92 -6.79 0.32
N GLY A 15 3.02 -7.02 -0.99
CA GLY A 15 2.06 -6.52 -1.98
C GLY A 15 0.66 -7.11 -1.80
N THR A 16 0.57 -8.43 -1.66
CA THR A 16 -0.68 -9.17 -1.38
C THR A 16 -1.33 -8.62 -0.11
N THR A 17 -0.56 -8.56 0.97
CA THR A 17 -1.05 -8.15 2.28
C THR A 17 -1.48 -6.68 2.30
N SER A 18 -0.72 -5.80 1.65
CA SER A 18 -1.09 -4.38 1.55
C SER A 18 -2.38 -4.16 0.76
N MET A 19 -2.62 -4.92 -0.31
CA MET A 19 -3.89 -4.88 -1.04
C MET A 19 -5.07 -5.36 -0.17
N ILE A 20 -4.90 -6.47 0.57
CA ILE A 20 -5.91 -6.96 1.51
C ILE A 20 -6.18 -5.92 2.61
N ASN A 21 -5.14 -5.29 3.15
CA ASN A 21 -5.25 -4.23 4.15
C ASN A 21 -6.01 -3.01 3.61
N ALA A 22 -5.77 -2.60 2.38
CA ALA A 22 -6.48 -1.50 1.74
C ALA A 22 -7.99 -1.80 1.60
N ILE A 23 -8.36 -2.99 1.15
CA ILE A 23 -9.76 -3.43 1.09
C ILE A 23 -10.38 -3.50 2.49
N SER A 24 -9.65 -4.03 3.47
CA SER A 24 -10.11 -4.14 4.87
C SER A 24 -10.27 -2.78 5.56
N TYR A 25 -9.50 -1.78 5.14
CA TYR A 25 -9.62 -0.41 5.62
C TYR A 25 -10.88 0.28 5.07
N LEU A 26 -11.16 0.11 3.78
CA LEU A 26 -12.29 0.76 3.10
C LEU A 26 -13.65 0.15 3.47
N PHE A 27 -13.71 -1.16 3.57
CA PHE A 27 -14.96 -1.91 3.69
C PHE A 27 -15.10 -2.60 5.04
N ASP A 28 -16.32 -2.70 5.53
CA ASP A 28 -16.63 -3.59 6.64
C ASP A 28 -16.57 -5.05 6.17
N ARG A 29 -16.31 -5.97 7.09
CA ARG A 29 -16.11 -7.39 6.80
C ARG A 29 -17.24 -7.99 5.96
N GLU A 30 -18.47 -7.60 6.26
CA GLU A 30 -19.67 -8.08 5.60
C GLU A 30 -19.83 -7.58 4.16
N GLU A 31 -19.12 -6.50 3.82
CA GLU A 31 -19.12 -5.89 2.49
C GLU A 31 -18.04 -6.47 1.57
N ILE A 32 -16.99 -7.06 2.14
CA ILE A 32 -15.86 -7.60 1.36
C ILE A 32 -16.30 -8.85 0.60
N LYS A 33 -16.20 -8.81 -0.72
CA LYS A 33 -16.58 -9.92 -1.58
C LYS A 33 -15.46 -10.94 -1.72
N PRO A 34 -15.76 -12.26 -1.63
CA PRO A 34 -14.76 -13.32 -1.78
C PRO A 34 -13.98 -13.23 -3.09
N GLU A 35 -14.62 -12.79 -4.17
CA GLU A 35 -14.02 -12.64 -5.50
C GLU A 35 -12.84 -11.64 -5.48
N ILE A 36 -12.95 -10.56 -4.70
CA ILE A 36 -11.88 -9.55 -4.55
C ILE A 36 -10.68 -10.18 -3.85
N ILE A 37 -10.91 -10.86 -2.73
CA ILE A 37 -9.85 -11.55 -1.99
C ILE A 37 -9.19 -12.61 -2.87
N LYS A 38 -10.02 -13.39 -3.60
CA LYS A 38 -9.52 -14.42 -4.52
C LYS A 38 -8.68 -13.83 -5.65
N ALA A 39 -9.09 -12.71 -6.23
CA ALA A 39 -8.34 -12.04 -7.27
C ALA A 39 -6.97 -11.56 -6.76
N ILE A 40 -6.93 -10.93 -5.57
CA ILE A 40 -5.67 -10.50 -4.96
C ILE A 40 -4.71 -11.70 -4.82
N TYR A 41 -5.14 -12.80 -4.19
CA TYR A 41 -4.29 -13.98 -4.01
C TYR A 41 -3.90 -14.67 -5.33
N ASN A 42 -4.74 -14.63 -6.35
CA ASN A 42 -4.44 -15.29 -7.63
C ASN A 42 -3.40 -14.55 -8.45
N TYR A 43 -3.34 -13.24 -8.35
CA TYR A 43 -2.51 -12.42 -9.24
C TYR A 43 -1.24 -11.90 -8.60
N THR A 44 -1.21 -11.71 -7.28
CA THR A 44 0.01 -11.27 -6.57
C THR A 44 1.02 -12.40 -6.39
N LEU A 45 2.22 -12.08 -5.93
CA LEU A 45 3.37 -13.00 -5.85
C LEU A 45 3.72 -13.60 -7.22
N ASP A 46 3.80 -12.76 -8.23
CA ASP A 46 4.01 -13.16 -9.61
C ASP A 46 5.49 -13.16 -10.05
N GLU A 47 6.37 -12.57 -9.26
CA GLU A 47 7.78 -12.43 -9.63
C GLU A 47 8.64 -13.62 -9.17
N TYR A 48 9.69 -13.87 -9.96
CA TYR A 48 10.77 -14.82 -9.65
C TYR A 48 11.94 -14.07 -9.04
N ASP A 49 12.67 -14.72 -8.15
CA ASP A 49 13.94 -14.18 -7.66
C ASP A 49 15.06 -14.33 -8.72
N GLN A 50 16.25 -13.80 -8.40
CA GLN A 50 17.43 -13.86 -9.27
C GLN A 50 17.91 -15.29 -9.54
N ASN A 51 17.51 -16.27 -8.73
CA ASN A 51 17.86 -17.68 -8.88
C ASN A 51 16.78 -18.47 -9.63
N GLY A 52 15.71 -17.82 -10.07
CA GLY A 52 14.60 -18.45 -10.78
C GLY A 52 13.57 -19.13 -9.88
N ASN A 53 13.58 -18.86 -8.56
CA ASN A 53 12.57 -19.38 -7.65
C ASN A 53 11.27 -18.61 -7.83
N ALA A 54 10.20 -19.31 -8.19
CA ALA A 54 8.87 -18.72 -8.37
C ALA A 54 8.36 -18.13 -7.04
N TYR A 55 7.69 -16.98 -7.13
CA TYR A 55 7.04 -16.27 -6.02
C TYR A 55 7.99 -15.65 -4.98
N HIS A 56 9.29 -15.75 -5.17
CA HIS A 56 10.32 -15.17 -4.28
C HIS A 56 10.78 -13.76 -4.70
N GLY A 57 10.25 -13.22 -5.80
CA GLY A 57 10.49 -11.83 -6.23
C GLY A 57 9.46 -10.82 -5.67
N GLY A 58 8.38 -11.34 -5.08
CA GLY A 58 7.30 -10.51 -4.57
C GLY A 58 6.19 -10.26 -5.60
N THR A 59 5.66 -9.04 -5.63
CA THR A 59 4.57 -8.63 -6.52
C THR A 59 5.02 -7.51 -7.44
N SER A 60 4.86 -7.71 -8.75
CA SER A 60 5.23 -6.73 -9.77
C SER A 60 4.33 -5.49 -9.78
N MET A 61 4.85 -4.39 -10.32
CA MET A 61 4.07 -3.18 -10.54
C MET A 61 2.99 -3.38 -11.61
N GLU A 62 3.24 -4.25 -12.58
CA GLU A 62 2.32 -4.62 -13.65
C GLU A 62 1.08 -5.30 -13.09
N ILE A 63 1.27 -6.24 -12.19
CA ILE A 63 0.15 -6.94 -11.53
C ILE A 63 -0.65 -5.99 -10.62
N MET A 64 0.01 -5.08 -9.92
CA MET A 64 -0.71 -4.06 -9.14
C MET A 64 -1.58 -3.17 -10.04
N ARG A 65 -1.07 -2.74 -11.19
CA ARG A 65 -1.86 -2.01 -12.19
C ARG A 65 -2.99 -2.84 -12.76
N TYR A 66 -2.73 -4.12 -13.05
CA TYR A 66 -3.76 -5.04 -13.49
C TYR A 66 -4.90 -5.18 -12.46
N LEU A 67 -4.56 -5.35 -11.17
CA LEU A 67 -5.54 -5.44 -10.09
C LEU A 67 -6.38 -4.16 -9.96
N ALA A 68 -5.79 -2.97 -10.13
CA ALA A 68 -6.55 -1.73 -10.13
C ALA A 68 -7.59 -1.71 -11.26
N ASN A 69 -7.21 -2.12 -12.47
CA ASN A 69 -8.12 -2.22 -13.61
C ASN A 69 -9.17 -3.32 -13.41
N TRP A 70 -8.78 -4.47 -12.86
CA TRP A 70 -9.69 -5.56 -12.54
C TRP A 70 -10.76 -5.12 -11.54
N LEU A 71 -10.38 -4.40 -10.47
CA LEU A 71 -11.31 -3.85 -9.48
C LEU A 71 -12.34 -2.91 -10.13
N ASN A 72 -11.92 -2.03 -11.04
CA ASN A 72 -12.84 -1.16 -11.77
C ASN A 72 -13.78 -1.95 -12.70
N GLY A 73 -13.28 -2.98 -13.37
CA GLY A 73 -14.09 -3.90 -14.18
C GLY A 73 -15.12 -4.66 -13.34
N TYR A 74 -14.68 -5.16 -12.17
CA TYR A 74 -15.57 -5.81 -11.21
C TYR A 74 -16.65 -4.84 -10.70
N ALA A 75 -16.25 -3.61 -10.32
CA ALA A 75 -17.19 -2.57 -9.89
C ALA A 75 -18.26 -2.30 -10.96
N SER A 76 -17.83 -2.14 -12.22
CA SER A 76 -18.74 -1.88 -13.33
C SER A 76 -19.71 -3.02 -13.60
N SER A 77 -19.30 -4.27 -13.43
CA SER A 77 -20.13 -5.45 -13.72
C SER A 77 -21.07 -5.84 -12.57
N THR A 78 -20.72 -5.49 -11.32
CA THR A 78 -21.45 -5.93 -10.12
C THR A 78 -22.06 -4.78 -9.32
N SER A 79 -21.83 -3.53 -9.72
CA SER A 79 -22.16 -2.34 -8.94
C SER A 79 -21.47 -2.29 -7.56
N TYR A 80 -20.32 -2.96 -7.41
CA TYR A 80 -19.54 -2.89 -6.18
C TYR A 80 -18.93 -1.49 -6.02
N PRO A 81 -19.12 -0.83 -4.87
CA PRO A 81 -18.80 0.60 -4.72
C PRO A 81 -17.30 0.84 -4.50
N ILE A 82 -16.45 0.50 -5.47
CA ILE A 82 -15.02 0.75 -5.43
C ILE A 82 -14.56 1.49 -6.68
N ASN A 83 -13.62 2.40 -6.49
CA ASN A 83 -12.84 3.01 -7.57
C ASN A 83 -11.36 2.81 -7.30
N ALA A 84 -10.60 2.47 -8.33
CA ALA A 84 -9.17 2.24 -8.27
C ALA A 84 -8.43 3.04 -9.34
N GLN A 85 -7.31 3.67 -8.98
CA GLN A 85 -6.46 4.39 -9.91
C GLN A 85 -4.99 4.09 -9.62
N CYS A 86 -4.21 3.76 -10.65
CA CYS A 86 -2.76 3.63 -10.54
C CYS A 86 -2.09 4.96 -10.90
N ILE A 87 -1.16 5.40 -10.07
CA ILE A 87 -0.28 6.54 -10.35
C ILE A 87 1.19 6.15 -10.17
N TYR A 88 2.04 6.74 -10.99
CA TYR A 88 3.50 6.53 -10.96
C TYR A 88 4.23 7.76 -11.47
N GLY A 89 5.54 7.77 -11.30
CA GLY A 89 6.40 8.86 -11.74
C GLY A 89 6.25 10.10 -10.86
N LYS A 90 6.60 11.25 -11.41
CA LYS A 90 6.61 12.56 -10.72
C LYS A 90 5.26 13.03 -10.16
N LYS A 91 4.18 12.27 -10.40
CA LYS A 91 2.85 12.53 -9.83
C LYS A 91 2.72 12.02 -8.39
N ILE A 92 3.65 11.19 -7.95
CA ILE A 92 3.67 10.65 -6.59
C ILE A 92 4.27 11.70 -5.67
N SER A 93 3.46 12.27 -4.80
CA SER A 93 3.88 13.22 -3.78
C SER A 93 2.89 13.22 -2.62
N PRO A 94 3.34 13.22 -1.36
CA PRO A 94 2.46 13.33 -0.20
C PRO A 94 2.11 14.78 0.16
N THR A 95 2.58 15.76 -0.62
CA THR A 95 2.40 17.18 -0.30
C THR A 95 0.95 17.65 -0.51
N PRO A 96 0.50 18.70 0.21
CA PRO A 96 -0.80 19.33 -0.01
C PRO A 96 -1.02 19.68 -1.49
N ASN A 97 -2.25 19.48 -1.97
CA ASN A 97 -2.66 19.63 -3.38
C ASN A 97 -2.26 18.51 -4.35
N SER A 98 -1.39 17.58 -3.99
CA SER A 98 -1.12 16.39 -4.80
C SER A 98 -2.37 15.50 -4.93
N LEU A 99 -2.39 14.65 -5.95
CA LEU A 99 -3.47 13.67 -6.13
C LEU A 99 -3.53 12.68 -4.95
N LEU A 100 -2.38 12.18 -4.49
CA LEU A 100 -2.30 11.27 -3.36
C LEU A 100 -2.87 11.90 -2.09
N TYR A 101 -2.44 13.13 -1.76
CA TYR A 101 -2.93 13.85 -0.58
C TYR A 101 -4.45 14.04 -0.60
N LYS A 102 -4.99 14.53 -1.72
CA LYS A 102 -6.43 14.74 -1.89
C LYS A 102 -7.21 13.45 -1.78
N TRP A 103 -6.73 12.38 -2.42
CA TRP A 103 -7.39 11.08 -2.42
C TRP A 103 -7.53 10.50 -1.01
N ILE A 104 -6.44 10.52 -0.25
CA ILE A 104 -6.44 10.03 1.13
C ILE A 104 -7.35 10.86 2.02
N ASN A 105 -7.28 12.19 1.92
CA ASN A 105 -8.11 13.08 2.75
C ASN A 105 -9.58 13.09 2.35
N ASP A 106 -9.91 12.58 1.17
CA ASP A 106 -11.29 12.37 0.69
C ASP A 106 -11.79 10.92 0.97
N GLY A 107 -11.24 10.27 1.99
CA GLY A 107 -11.66 8.97 2.49
C GLY A 107 -11.12 7.77 1.71
N GLY A 108 -10.15 7.96 0.85
CA GLY A 108 -9.47 6.88 0.15
C GLY A 108 -8.32 6.27 0.94
N VAL A 109 -7.68 5.28 0.35
CA VAL A 109 -6.48 4.59 0.84
C VAL A 109 -5.53 4.38 -0.33
N ALA A 110 -4.24 4.22 -0.06
CA ALA A 110 -3.28 3.90 -1.10
C ALA A 110 -2.43 2.67 -0.74
N VAL A 111 -2.18 1.81 -1.72
CA VAL A 111 -1.11 0.81 -1.65
C VAL A 111 0.08 1.35 -2.40
N ALA A 112 1.14 1.62 -1.68
CA ALA A 112 2.34 2.27 -2.21
C ALA A 112 3.54 1.32 -2.17
N ARG A 113 4.24 1.21 -3.30
CA ARG A 113 5.58 0.61 -3.32
C ARG A 113 6.58 1.71 -2.99
N MET A 114 7.19 1.64 -1.83
CA MET A 114 8.14 2.61 -1.31
C MET A 114 9.55 2.00 -1.23
N HIS A 115 10.57 2.84 -1.18
CA HIS A 115 11.93 2.37 -0.88
C HIS A 115 12.01 1.80 0.54
N PHE A 116 12.74 0.71 0.68
CA PHE A 116 13.01 0.04 1.94
C PHE A 116 14.45 -0.49 1.92
N GLY A 117 15.39 0.38 2.20
CA GLY A 117 16.80 0.12 1.94
C GLY A 117 17.06 -0.01 0.44
N SER A 118 17.60 -1.14 0.01
CA SER A 118 17.97 -1.41 -1.39
C SER A 118 16.83 -2.00 -2.24
N TYR A 119 15.63 -2.19 -1.71
CA TYR A 119 14.51 -2.83 -2.44
C TYR A 119 13.20 -2.04 -2.28
N GLY A 120 12.22 -2.40 -3.10
CA GLY A 120 10.88 -1.83 -3.00
C GLY A 120 10.01 -2.66 -2.05
N HIS A 121 9.21 -1.98 -1.22
CA HIS A 121 8.32 -2.61 -0.25
C HIS A 121 6.92 -2.01 -0.33
N TYR A 122 5.90 -2.86 -0.35
CA TYR A 122 4.52 -2.40 -0.38
C TYR A 122 3.97 -2.15 1.02
N VAL A 123 3.35 -0.98 1.17
CA VAL A 123 2.68 -0.55 2.41
C VAL A 123 1.29 0.01 2.11
N THR A 124 0.44 0.11 3.12
CA THR A 124 -0.90 0.70 3.01
C THR A 124 -0.93 2.08 3.65
N ILE A 125 -1.06 3.15 2.87
CA ILE A 125 -1.18 4.53 3.37
C ILE A 125 -2.65 4.81 3.66
N THR A 126 -2.97 5.17 4.90
CA THR A 126 -4.35 5.37 5.36
C THR A 126 -4.66 6.80 5.78
N LYS A 127 -3.64 7.62 6.03
CA LYS A 127 -3.79 9.02 6.41
C LYS A 127 -2.56 9.82 5.96
N ILE A 128 -2.78 11.06 5.56
CA ILE A 128 -1.72 12.05 5.32
C ILE A 128 -2.18 13.38 5.93
N ASP A 129 -1.31 14.03 6.68
CA ASP A 129 -1.50 15.42 7.10
C ASP A 129 -0.38 16.32 6.54
N ASN A 130 -0.22 17.53 7.05
CA ASN A 130 0.77 18.48 6.53
C ASN A 130 2.22 18.09 6.86
N GLU A 131 2.44 17.22 7.83
CA GLU A 131 3.77 16.87 8.34
C GLU A 131 4.11 15.40 8.14
N TYR A 132 3.10 14.52 8.12
CA TYR A 132 3.33 13.07 8.18
C TYR A 132 2.46 12.28 7.20
N VAL A 133 3.07 11.18 6.72
CA VAL A 133 2.37 10.05 6.12
C VAL A 133 2.16 8.99 7.20
N TYR A 134 0.94 8.49 7.35
CA TYR A 134 0.59 7.40 8.26
C TYR A 134 0.29 6.16 7.41
N LEU A 135 1.02 5.11 7.67
CA LEU A 135 0.94 3.89 6.87
C LEU A 135 0.90 2.65 7.76
N PHE A 136 0.31 1.60 7.24
CA PHE A 136 0.43 0.27 7.80
C PHE A 136 1.47 -0.50 6.98
N ASP A 137 2.60 -0.78 7.60
CA ASP A 137 3.61 -1.67 7.09
C ASP A 137 3.22 -3.11 7.44
N PRO A 138 3.02 -4.00 6.46
CA PRO A 138 2.70 -5.39 6.73
C PRO A 138 3.88 -6.18 7.29
N TYR A 139 5.12 -5.69 7.18
CA TYR A 139 6.27 -6.34 7.77
C TYR A 139 6.34 -6.06 9.27
N ALA A 140 6.23 -7.13 10.08
CA ALA A 140 6.27 -7.03 11.54
C ALA A 140 7.72 -6.82 12.01
N GLN A 141 8.19 -5.59 11.98
CA GLN A 141 9.46 -5.23 12.58
C GLN A 141 9.24 -4.57 13.95
N GLU A 142 10.06 -4.97 14.90
CA GLU A 142 10.23 -4.24 16.14
C GLU A 142 10.94 -2.89 15.86
N GLU A 143 10.83 -1.95 16.78
CA GLU A 143 11.62 -0.71 16.72
C GLU A 143 13.10 -1.08 16.55
N LYS A 144 13.71 -0.64 15.45
CA LYS A 144 15.16 -0.69 15.30
C LYS A 144 15.73 0.57 15.93
N GLU A 145 16.81 0.44 16.67
CA GLU A 145 17.56 1.57 17.22
C GLU A 145 18.09 2.51 16.11
N ASP A 146 18.19 1.99 14.88
CA ASP A 146 18.78 2.67 13.70
C ASP A 146 17.74 3.25 12.74
N TRP A 147 16.47 3.41 13.16
CA TRP A 147 15.50 4.05 12.28
C TRP A 147 15.84 5.52 12.08
N GLU A 148 15.80 5.93 10.81
CA GLU A 148 16.04 7.32 10.43
C GLU A 148 15.13 8.27 11.20
N ASP A 149 15.66 9.46 11.50
CA ASP A 149 14.89 10.53 12.14
C ASP A 149 13.59 10.82 11.34
N GLY A 150 12.49 10.91 12.06
CA GLY A 150 11.16 11.14 11.49
C GLY A 150 10.35 9.89 11.14
N ILE A 151 10.82 8.68 11.49
CA ILE A 151 10.03 7.44 11.44
C ILE A 151 9.67 7.02 12.87
N SER A 152 8.39 6.76 13.12
CA SER A 152 7.89 6.32 14.43
C SER A 152 7.01 5.09 14.30
N VAL A 153 7.17 4.13 15.21
CA VAL A 153 6.31 2.95 15.35
C VAL A 153 5.10 3.29 16.20
N ILE A 154 3.91 2.91 15.74
CA ILE A 154 2.63 3.14 16.41
C ILE A 154 1.99 1.76 16.71
N LYS A 155 1.75 1.46 17.98
CA LYS A 155 1.28 0.12 18.42
C LYS A 155 -0.22 0.06 18.74
N ASP A 156 -0.89 1.20 18.90
CA ASP A 156 -2.26 1.32 19.41
C ASP A 156 -3.33 1.61 18.34
N ARG A 157 -2.97 1.52 17.05
CA ARG A 157 -3.85 1.82 15.92
C ARG A 157 -4.02 0.65 14.92
N PRO A 158 -4.39 -0.56 15.38
CA PRO A 158 -4.36 -1.77 14.56
C PRO A 158 -5.37 -1.79 13.40
N TYR A 159 -6.28 -0.81 13.33
CA TYR A 159 -7.27 -0.67 12.26
C TYR A 159 -6.90 0.42 11.24
N GLN A 160 -5.76 1.10 11.44
CA GLN A 160 -5.42 2.28 10.67
C GLN A 160 -3.98 2.28 10.16
N PHE A 161 -3.01 2.31 11.06
CA PHE A 161 -1.58 2.42 10.73
C PHE A 161 -0.71 1.89 11.87
N ASN A 162 0.51 1.53 11.54
CA ASN A 162 1.53 1.14 12.52
C ASN A 162 2.85 1.93 12.37
N ARG A 163 2.91 2.86 11.40
CA ARG A 163 4.04 3.77 11.19
C ARG A 163 3.56 5.18 10.95
N LYS A 164 4.37 6.14 11.39
CA LYS A 164 4.25 7.57 11.13
C LYS A 164 5.58 8.04 10.55
N VAL A 165 5.56 8.59 9.34
CA VAL A 165 6.75 8.98 8.58
C VAL A 165 6.66 10.45 8.23
N LYS A 166 7.68 11.24 8.60
CA LYS A 166 7.72 12.68 8.35
C LYS A 166 7.87 12.94 6.85
N ILE A 167 7.12 13.90 6.31
CA ILE A 167 7.14 14.26 4.89
C ILE A 167 8.44 14.98 4.50
N GLU A 168 8.99 15.77 5.42
CA GLU A 168 10.25 16.48 5.19
C GLU A 168 11.39 15.52 4.88
N ASN A 169 12.17 15.82 3.84
CA ASN A 169 13.29 15.01 3.35
C ASN A 169 12.91 13.57 2.92
N GLN A 170 11.65 13.33 2.59
CA GLN A 170 11.17 12.00 2.26
C GLN A 170 11.88 11.40 1.04
N ASP A 171 12.26 12.21 0.06
CA ASP A 171 12.98 11.75 -1.13
C ASP A 171 14.45 11.37 -0.86
N GLN A 172 14.97 11.65 0.33
CA GLN A 172 16.37 11.41 0.72
C GLN A 172 16.51 10.25 1.73
N ARG A 173 15.41 9.59 2.09
CA ARG A 173 15.40 8.53 3.08
C ARG A 173 15.61 7.16 2.44
N ASP A 174 16.27 6.27 3.16
CA ASP A 174 16.40 4.87 2.78
C ASP A 174 15.12 4.07 3.05
N TYR A 175 14.27 4.53 4.00
CA TYR A 175 13.05 3.83 4.39
C TYR A 175 11.81 4.69 4.18
N TYR A 176 10.77 4.09 3.60
CA TYR A 176 9.46 4.69 3.34
C TYR A 176 9.53 5.99 2.51
N SER A 177 10.54 6.10 1.66
CA SER A 177 10.61 7.21 0.70
C SER A 177 9.88 6.85 -0.59
N PHE A 178 9.36 7.87 -1.27
CA PHE A 178 8.84 7.70 -2.62
C PHE A 178 9.96 7.65 -3.66
N GLY A 179 11.15 8.12 -3.31
CA GLY A 179 12.40 8.02 -4.05
C GLY A 179 12.33 8.47 -5.51
N ASP A 180 13.23 7.92 -6.32
CA ASP A 180 13.16 8.10 -7.77
C ASP A 180 11.93 7.38 -8.31
N THR A 181 11.09 8.14 -8.94
CA THR A 181 9.71 7.81 -9.28
C THR A 181 9.55 6.73 -10.35
N ASP A 182 10.63 6.25 -10.93
CA ASP A 182 10.58 5.13 -11.90
C ASP A 182 10.32 3.77 -11.22
N PHE A 183 10.63 3.67 -9.92
CA PHE A 183 10.44 2.46 -9.13
C PHE A 183 9.18 2.45 -8.26
N CYS A 184 8.56 3.60 -8.04
CA CYS A 184 7.43 3.71 -7.12
C CYS A 184 6.12 3.77 -7.89
N ASN A 185 5.24 2.80 -7.63
CA ASN A 185 3.87 2.90 -8.07
C ASN A 185 2.92 2.93 -6.87
N ILE A 186 1.80 3.61 -7.03
CA ILE A 186 0.76 3.71 -6.02
C ILE A 186 -0.58 3.33 -6.65
N ILE A 187 -1.28 2.42 -5.98
CA ILE A 187 -2.68 2.12 -6.27
C ILE A 187 -3.52 2.91 -5.28
N LEU A 188 -4.26 3.87 -5.78
CA LEU A 188 -5.27 4.60 -5.03
C LEU A 188 -6.58 3.82 -5.06
N LEU A 189 -7.19 3.61 -3.90
CA LEU A 189 -8.46 2.92 -3.76
C LEU A 189 -9.42 3.80 -2.95
N LYS A 190 -10.70 3.79 -3.32
CA LYS A 190 -11.75 4.53 -2.62
C LYS A 190 -13.07 3.80 -2.69
N LYS A 191 -13.80 3.79 -1.59
CA LYS A 191 -15.21 3.39 -1.56
C LYS A 191 -16.06 4.55 -2.11
N LEU A 192 -16.97 4.25 -3.06
CA LEU A 192 -17.91 5.20 -3.68
C LEU A 192 -19.20 5.32 -2.86
#